data_60aff4e0011f200a763ad6241d61d8e3
#
_entry.id   60aff4e0011f200a763ad6241d61d8e3
#
_cell.length_a   1.000
_cell.length_b   1.000
_cell.length_c   1.000
_cell.angle_alpha   90.00
_cell.angle_beta   90.00
_cell.angle_gamma   90.00
#
_symmetry.space_group_name_H-M   'P 1'
#
loop_
_entity.id
_entity.type
_entity.pdbx_description
1 polymer ?
#
loop_
_entity_poly.entity_id
_entity_poly.type
_entity_poly.pdbx_seq_one_letter_code
_entity_poly.pdbx_strand_id
1 'polypeptide(L)'
;MLVHGAGHGGWCWCDVAAILRASGHDVTTPTLSGLGERAHLLNETIDLETHLDDLANHLVWEDLWNVVLVGHSYGGAVVAGVADRLRE
;
A
#
# COMPACT_ATOMS: atom_id res chain seq x y z
N MET A 1 -6.99 -3.19 0.97
CA MET A 1 -5.85 -2.26 0.85
C MET A 1 -5.40 -2.21 -0.59
N LEU A 2 -5.34 -1.03 -1.15
CA LEU A 2 -4.96 -0.80 -2.54
C LEU A 2 -3.56 -0.17 -2.57
N VAL A 3 -2.62 -0.82 -3.27
CA VAL A 3 -1.22 -0.40 -3.29
C VAL A 3 -0.83 0.04 -4.71
N HIS A 4 -0.37 1.29 -4.81
CA HIS A 4 -0.04 1.94 -6.08
C HIS A 4 1.26 1.41 -6.69
N GLY A 5 1.46 1.72 -7.98
CA GLY A 5 2.70 1.42 -8.69
C GLY A 5 3.75 2.51 -8.51
N ALA A 6 4.93 2.25 -9.07
CA ALA A 6 6.01 3.25 -9.08
C ALA A 6 5.55 4.52 -9.78
N GLY A 7 5.97 5.67 -9.27
CA GLY A 7 5.59 6.96 -9.83
C GLY A 7 4.20 7.46 -9.44
N HIS A 8 3.50 6.70 -8.60
CA HIS A 8 2.17 7.07 -8.12
C HIS A 8 2.18 7.25 -6.60
N GLY A 9 1.00 7.36 -6.01
CA GLY A 9 0.76 7.41 -4.58
C GLY A 9 -0.64 6.90 -4.31
N GLY A 10 -1.03 6.83 -3.04
CA GLY A 10 -2.35 6.35 -2.65
C GLY A 10 -3.49 7.13 -3.31
N TRP A 11 -3.28 8.40 -3.63
CA TRP A 11 -4.25 9.27 -4.28
C TRP A 11 -4.68 8.77 -5.67
N CYS A 12 -3.87 7.95 -6.35
CA CYS A 12 -4.25 7.44 -7.67
C CYS A 12 -5.45 6.49 -7.60
N TRP A 13 -5.77 5.99 -6.41
CA TRP A 13 -6.90 5.11 -6.19
C TRP A 13 -8.19 5.84 -5.80
N CYS A 14 -8.21 7.17 -5.76
CA CYS A 14 -9.32 7.90 -5.15
C CYS A 14 -10.68 7.56 -5.77
N ASP A 15 -10.75 7.42 -7.09
CA ASP A 15 -12.02 7.08 -7.77
C ASP A 15 -12.45 5.64 -7.48
N VAL A 16 -11.50 4.70 -7.56
CA VAL A 16 -11.77 3.27 -7.27
C VAL A 16 -12.17 3.11 -5.82
N ALA A 17 -11.44 3.76 -4.91
CA ALA A 17 -11.72 3.70 -3.48
C ALA A 17 -13.13 4.24 -3.17
N ALA A 18 -13.54 5.33 -3.82
CA ALA A 18 -14.88 5.90 -3.63
C ALA A 18 -15.97 4.91 -4.06
N ILE A 19 -15.78 4.24 -5.18
CA ILE A 19 -16.72 3.23 -5.69
C ILE A 19 -16.82 2.06 -4.71
N LEU A 20 -15.68 1.54 -4.25
CA LEU A 20 -15.66 0.42 -3.32
C LEU A 20 -16.27 0.77 -1.97
N ARG A 21 -16.00 1.97 -1.46
CA ARG A 21 -16.59 2.44 -0.20
C ARG A 21 -18.10 2.59 -0.33
N ALA A 22 -18.58 3.07 -1.47
CA ALA A 22 -20.01 3.19 -1.73
C ALA A 22 -20.70 1.81 -1.76
N SER A 23 -19.96 0.76 -2.05
CA SER A 23 -20.45 -0.63 -2.04
C SER A 23 -20.31 -1.30 -0.67
N GLY A 24 -19.91 -0.56 0.36
CA GLY A 24 -19.84 -1.07 1.73
C GLY A 24 -18.49 -1.61 2.15
N HIS A 25 -17.44 -1.43 1.35
CA HIS A 25 -16.10 -1.88 1.70
C HIS A 25 -15.33 -0.81 2.47
N ASP A 26 -14.53 -1.26 3.44
CA ASP A 26 -13.52 -0.40 4.06
C ASP A 26 -12.27 -0.45 3.17
N VAL A 27 -11.79 0.72 2.75
CA VAL A 27 -10.68 0.80 1.80
C VAL A 27 -9.58 1.68 2.37
N THR A 28 -8.35 1.20 2.32
CA THR A 28 -7.17 2.00 2.63
C THR A 28 -6.25 2.08 1.41
N THR A 29 -5.60 3.23 1.25
CA THR A 29 -4.75 3.49 0.08
C THR A 29 -3.43 4.14 0.54
N PRO A 30 -2.56 3.37 1.21
CA PRO A 30 -1.31 3.93 1.71
C PRO A 30 -0.39 4.35 0.57
N THR A 31 0.47 5.34 0.84
CA THR A 31 1.53 5.75 -0.07
C THR A 31 2.85 5.20 0.45
N LEU A 32 3.59 4.54 -0.42
CA LEU A 32 4.90 3.97 -0.07
C LEU A 32 5.93 5.08 0.18
N SER A 33 6.85 4.82 1.11
CA SER A 33 7.89 5.77 1.48
C SER A 33 8.67 6.25 0.25
N GLY A 34 8.86 7.56 0.15
CA GLY A 34 9.63 8.20 -0.91
C GLY A 34 8.88 8.37 -2.23
N LEU A 35 7.62 7.96 -2.31
CA LEU A 35 6.82 8.06 -3.54
C LEU A 35 5.63 8.99 -3.33
N GLY A 36 5.03 9.44 -4.42
CA GLY A 36 3.85 10.30 -4.40
C GLY A 36 4.06 11.52 -3.50
N GLU A 37 3.09 11.80 -2.63
CA GLU A 37 3.16 12.92 -1.68
C GLU A 37 4.23 12.73 -0.61
N ARG A 38 4.85 11.55 -0.53
CA ARG A 38 5.95 11.25 0.38
C ARG A 38 7.31 11.33 -0.32
N ALA A 39 7.38 11.96 -1.50
CA ALA A 39 8.61 12.06 -2.28
C ALA A 39 9.75 12.75 -1.50
N HIS A 40 9.43 13.64 -0.58
CA HIS A 40 10.42 14.33 0.26
C HIS A 40 11.19 13.38 1.18
N LEU A 41 10.70 12.15 1.38
CA LEU A 41 11.36 11.13 2.20
C LEU A 41 12.31 10.26 1.39
N LEU A 42 12.34 10.44 0.05
CA LEU A 42 13.16 9.61 -0.81
C LEU A 42 14.64 9.83 -0.52
N ASN A 43 15.36 8.74 -0.30
CA ASN A 43 16.81 8.73 -0.14
C ASN A 43 17.34 7.38 -0.60
N GLU A 44 18.66 7.23 -0.65
CA GLU A 44 19.30 6.03 -1.18
C GLU A 44 19.11 4.77 -0.34
N THR A 45 18.56 4.88 0.87
CA THR A 45 18.26 3.71 1.71
C THR A 45 16.87 3.15 1.51
N ILE A 46 16.02 3.83 0.75
CA ILE A 46 14.66 3.37 0.45
C ILE A 46 14.72 2.26 -0.58
N ASP A 47 14.24 1.08 -0.22
CA ASP A 47 14.24 -0.10 -1.08
C ASP A 47 12.94 -0.88 -0.93
N LEU A 48 12.89 -2.09 -1.52
CA LEU A 48 11.71 -2.95 -1.43
C LEU A 48 11.39 -3.30 0.02
N GLU A 49 12.41 -3.61 0.84
CA GLU A 49 12.17 -3.93 2.25
C GLU A 49 11.53 -2.77 3.00
N THR A 50 11.92 -1.53 2.69
CA THR A 50 11.28 -0.34 3.24
C THR A 50 9.79 -0.32 2.92
N HIS A 51 9.44 -0.63 1.68
CA HIS A 51 8.06 -0.64 1.23
C HIS A 51 7.25 -1.79 1.84
N LEU A 52 7.88 -2.94 2.07
CA LEU A 52 7.25 -4.03 2.81
C LEU A 52 6.95 -3.62 4.25
N ASP A 53 7.89 -2.93 4.89
CA ASP A 53 7.71 -2.40 6.25
C ASP A 53 6.57 -1.38 6.29
N ASP A 54 6.47 -0.50 5.28
CA ASP A 54 5.39 0.49 5.18
C ASP A 54 4.02 -0.21 5.27
N LEU A 55 3.82 -1.26 4.48
CA LEU A 55 2.53 -1.94 4.44
C LEU A 55 2.29 -2.80 5.68
N ALA A 56 3.32 -3.49 6.17
CA ALA A 56 3.20 -4.30 7.37
C ALA A 56 2.81 -3.42 8.57
N ASN A 57 3.48 -2.28 8.72
CA ASN A 57 3.17 -1.32 9.79
C ASN A 57 1.77 -0.72 9.61
N HIS A 58 1.37 -0.40 8.38
CA HIS A 58 0.03 0.12 8.11
C HIS A 58 -1.03 -0.87 8.60
N LEU A 59 -0.87 -2.16 8.28
CA LEU A 59 -1.82 -3.19 8.69
C LEU A 59 -1.88 -3.33 10.21
N VAL A 60 -0.73 -3.29 10.88
CA VAL A 60 -0.65 -3.44 12.34
C VAL A 60 -1.26 -2.23 13.05
N TRP A 61 -0.83 -1.02 12.67
CA TRP A 61 -1.24 0.21 13.38
C TRP A 61 -2.67 0.62 13.09
N GLU A 62 -3.21 0.27 11.91
CA GLU A 62 -4.62 0.49 11.59
C GLU A 62 -5.50 -0.70 12.04
N ASP A 63 -4.90 -1.72 12.67
CA ASP A 63 -5.59 -2.90 13.19
C ASP A 63 -6.49 -3.57 12.14
N LEU A 64 -5.92 -3.84 10.97
CA LEU A 64 -6.65 -4.39 9.83
C LEU A 64 -6.56 -5.92 9.81
N TRP A 65 -7.71 -6.57 9.68
CA TRP A 65 -7.85 -8.03 9.66
C TRP A 65 -8.63 -8.46 8.42
N ASN A 66 -8.35 -9.68 7.93
CA ASN A 66 -9.04 -10.27 6.78
C ASN A 66 -9.00 -9.34 5.56
N VAL A 67 -7.83 -8.78 5.28
CA VAL A 67 -7.63 -7.77 4.25
C VAL A 67 -7.47 -8.41 2.89
N VAL A 68 -8.16 -7.86 1.88
CA VAL A 68 -7.88 -8.16 0.47
C VAL A 68 -6.79 -7.19 0.03
N LEU A 69 -5.68 -7.74 -0.44
CA LEU A 69 -4.52 -6.95 -0.89
C LEU A 69 -4.55 -6.83 -2.42
N VAL A 70 -4.59 -5.59 -2.91
CA VAL A 70 -4.61 -5.31 -4.35
C VAL A 70 -3.41 -4.45 -4.68
N GLY A 71 -2.57 -4.91 -5.59
CA GLY A 71 -1.39 -4.17 -6.02
C GLY A 71 -1.38 -3.92 -7.52
N HIS A 72 -0.98 -2.72 -7.93
CA HIS A 72 -0.82 -2.34 -9.32
C HIS A 72 0.66 -2.23 -9.66
N SER A 73 1.12 -2.95 -10.70
CA SER A 73 2.51 -2.89 -11.18
C SER A 73 3.50 -3.21 -10.05
N TYR A 74 4.40 -2.28 -9.71
CA TYR A 74 5.33 -2.44 -8.59
C TYR A 74 4.60 -2.75 -7.28
N GLY A 75 3.43 -2.15 -7.06
CA GLY A 75 2.60 -2.42 -5.89
C GLY A 75 2.22 -3.90 -5.77
N GLY A 76 2.12 -4.61 -6.91
CA GLY A 76 1.88 -6.05 -6.90
C GLY A 76 3.03 -6.82 -6.27
N ALA A 77 4.27 -6.44 -6.55
CA ALA A 77 5.46 -7.05 -5.93
C ALA A 77 5.48 -6.79 -4.42
N VAL A 78 5.15 -5.57 -4.01
CA VAL A 78 5.12 -5.20 -2.59
C VAL A 78 4.04 -5.98 -1.86
N VAL A 79 2.84 -6.07 -2.43
CA VAL A 79 1.73 -6.83 -1.86
C VAL A 79 2.09 -8.31 -1.72
N ALA A 80 2.71 -8.91 -2.74
CA ALA A 80 3.13 -10.30 -2.69
C ALA A 80 4.14 -10.54 -1.57
N GLY A 81 5.11 -9.62 -1.41
CA GLY A 81 6.11 -9.71 -0.34
C GLY A 81 5.50 -9.59 1.05
N VAL A 82 4.55 -8.68 1.22
CA VAL A 82 3.85 -8.51 2.51
C VAL A 82 2.99 -9.74 2.82
N ALA A 83 2.25 -10.25 1.84
CA ALA A 83 1.45 -11.45 2.02
C ALA A 83 2.29 -12.64 2.46
N ASP A 84 3.46 -12.82 1.87
CA ASP A 84 4.40 -13.87 2.26
C ASP A 84 4.91 -13.67 3.69
N ARG A 85 5.30 -12.43 4.04
CA ARG A 85 5.78 -12.08 5.38
C ARG A 85 4.74 -12.35 6.46
N LEU A 86 3.46 -12.08 6.17
CA LEU A 86 2.37 -12.18 7.14
C LEU A 86 1.71 -13.55 7.19
N ARG A 87 2.21 -14.50 6.44
CA ARG A 87 1.64 -15.86 6.39
C ARG A 87 1.79 -16.65 7.69
N GLU A 88 2.67 -16.23 8.55
CA GLU A 88 2.98 -16.94 9.81
C GLU A 88 2.08 -16.49 10.96
#